data_ea98f7da5a489918e6d1175408ef4a79
#
_entry.id   ea98f7da5a489918e6d1175408ef4a79
#
_cell.length_a   1.000
_cell.length_b   1.000
_cell.length_c   1.000
_cell.angle_alpha   90.00
_cell.angle_beta   90.00
_cell.angle_gamma   90.00
#
_symmetry.space_group_name_H-M   'P 1'
#
loop_
_entity.id
_entity.type
_entity.pdbx_description
1 polymer ?
#
loop_
_entity_poly.entity_id
_entity_poly.type
_entity_poly.pdbx_seq_one_letter_code
_entity_poly.pdbx_strand_id
1 'polypeptide(L)'
;QSAEDALDIGKKLGNKVVVMSCSTGGTLSAILAAAGEDIHSMIMYSPNIDIYDPMSAMLMYPWGKKISTFVLDGNYNRIDYKPEAQKYWNSVYHTNGIFAVKALINDFMNPETFKKINVPVFLGYYYKDEENQDQVVSVSRMLDFFDQIGTPATSKRKIAFPNAGNHVISSHIMSADIDNIRNETFRFADEILGLKPVN
;
A
#
# COMPACT_ATOMS: atom_id res chain seq x y z
N GLN A 1 10.60 -7.58 -10.18
CA GLN A 1 10.99 -7.10 -11.53
C GLN A 1 10.15 -5.90 -11.98
N SER A 2 8.82 -5.96 -12.16
CA SER A 2 8.03 -4.80 -12.67
C SER A 2 8.18 -3.52 -11.86
N ALA A 3 8.30 -3.61 -10.54
CA ALA A 3 8.51 -2.44 -9.68
C ALA A 3 9.95 -1.90 -9.79
N GLU A 4 10.92 -2.76 -9.98
CA GLU A 4 12.31 -2.39 -10.26
C GLU A 4 12.41 -1.70 -11.63
N ASP A 5 11.79 -2.26 -12.67
CA ASP A 5 11.75 -1.67 -14.01
C ASP A 5 11.11 -0.25 -13.97
N ALA A 6 10.03 -0.08 -13.20
CA ALA A 6 9.37 1.22 -13.01
C ALA A 6 10.30 2.22 -12.29
N LEU A 7 11.01 1.78 -11.25
CA LEU A 7 11.99 2.61 -10.53
C LEU A 7 13.15 3.01 -11.45
N ASP A 8 13.66 2.09 -12.26
CA ASP A 8 14.73 2.36 -13.21
C ASP A 8 14.33 3.37 -14.29
N ILE A 9 13.07 3.34 -14.73
CA ILE A 9 12.51 4.37 -15.60
C ILE A 9 12.50 5.72 -14.87
N GLY A 10 12.01 5.74 -13.63
CA GLY A 10 11.99 6.95 -12.79
C GLY A 10 13.37 7.58 -12.62
N LYS A 11 14.40 6.77 -12.36
CA LYS A 11 15.81 7.21 -12.25
C LYS A 11 16.37 7.81 -13.54
N LYS A 12 15.85 7.42 -14.70
CA LYS A 12 16.22 8.02 -15.99
C LYS A 12 15.51 9.34 -16.29
N LEU A 13 14.35 9.57 -15.64
CA LEU A 13 13.53 10.77 -15.86
C LEU A 13 13.84 11.90 -14.88
N GLY A 14 14.43 11.59 -13.72
CA GLY A 14 14.70 12.61 -12.70
C GLY A 14 15.81 12.23 -11.73
N ASN A 15 16.39 13.25 -11.08
CA ASN A 15 17.45 13.07 -10.08
C ASN A 15 16.94 12.63 -8.70
N LYS A 16 15.64 12.80 -8.45
CA LYS A 16 14.99 12.41 -7.20
C LYS A 16 13.71 11.65 -7.54
N VAL A 17 13.65 10.38 -7.17
CA VAL A 17 12.47 9.56 -7.43
C VAL A 17 11.63 9.48 -6.17
N VAL A 18 10.45 10.07 -6.21
CA VAL A 18 9.41 9.91 -5.18
C VAL A 18 8.50 8.76 -5.62
N VAL A 19 8.48 7.69 -4.85
CA VAL A 19 7.60 6.54 -5.15
C VAL A 19 6.25 6.76 -4.50
N MET A 20 5.21 6.95 -5.31
CA MET A 20 3.83 7.01 -4.86
C MET A 20 3.15 5.67 -5.10
N SER A 21 2.57 5.08 -4.07
CA SER A 21 2.05 3.71 -4.13
C SER A 21 0.76 3.53 -3.33
N CYS A 22 -0.05 2.54 -3.73
CA CYS A 22 -1.27 2.14 -3.03
C CYS A 22 -1.31 0.61 -2.89
N SER A 23 -1.85 0.12 -1.76
CA SER A 23 -2.10 -1.31 -1.53
C SER A 23 -0.83 -2.17 -1.72
N THR A 24 -0.86 -3.20 -2.56
CA THR A 24 0.30 -4.07 -2.89
C THR A 24 1.47 -3.28 -3.48
N GLY A 25 1.21 -2.15 -4.15
CA GLY A 25 2.28 -1.23 -4.57
C GLY A 25 3.10 -0.73 -3.38
N GLY A 26 2.47 -0.51 -2.22
CA GLY A 26 3.15 -0.16 -0.98
C GLY A 26 4.06 -1.27 -0.46
N THR A 27 3.63 -2.54 -0.54
CA THR A 27 4.47 -3.71 -0.22
C THR A 27 5.73 -3.71 -1.08
N LEU A 28 5.56 -3.54 -2.40
CA LEU A 28 6.69 -3.51 -3.34
C LEU A 28 7.64 -2.34 -3.09
N SER A 29 7.10 -1.15 -2.80
CA SER A 29 7.89 0.04 -2.46
C SER A 29 8.73 -0.19 -1.20
N ALA A 30 8.14 -0.80 -0.17
CA ALA A 30 8.84 -1.13 1.07
C ALA A 30 9.99 -2.12 0.83
N ILE A 31 9.78 -3.13 -0.03
CA ILE A 31 10.81 -4.11 -0.41
C ILE A 31 11.97 -3.42 -1.12
N LEU A 32 11.68 -2.56 -2.11
CA LEU A 32 12.72 -1.83 -2.85
C LEU A 32 13.52 -0.91 -1.94
N ALA A 33 12.86 -0.16 -1.05
CA ALA A 33 13.54 0.71 -0.11
C ALA A 33 14.41 -0.08 0.88
N ALA A 34 13.93 -1.23 1.37
CA ALA A 34 14.69 -2.11 2.27
C ALA A 34 15.87 -2.81 1.57
N ALA A 35 15.79 -3.03 0.26
CA ALA A 35 16.89 -3.56 -0.56
C ALA A 35 18.00 -2.52 -0.80
N GLY A 36 17.80 -1.26 -0.40
CA GLY A 36 18.77 -0.18 -0.58
C GLY A 36 18.72 0.48 -1.94
N GLU A 37 17.60 0.32 -2.66
CA GLU A 37 17.38 1.02 -3.92
C GLU A 37 17.33 2.54 -3.72
N ASP A 38 17.87 3.28 -4.71
CA ASP A 38 17.90 4.73 -4.68
C ASP A 38 16.51 5.34 -4.88
N ILE A 39 15.79 5.46 -3.77
CA ILE A 39 14.47 6.07 -3.64
C ILE A 39 14.61 7.32 -2.76
N HIS A 40 14.20 8.48 -3.28
CA HIS A 40 14.26 9.72 -2.51
C HIS A 40 13.26 9.74 -1.34
N SER A 41 12.04 9.27 -1.58
CA SER A 41 10.99 9.18 -0.55
C SER A 41 9.84 8.29 -1.01
N MET A 42 9.00 7.84 -0.07
CA MET A 42 7.80 7.06 -0.33
C MET A 42 6.54 7.80 0.15
N ILE A 43 5.51 7.82 -0.70
CA ILE A 43 4.15 8.23 -0.37
C ILE A 43 3.27 6.99 -0.53
N MET A 44 2.78 6.47 0.61
CA MET A 44 2.09 5.20 0.68
C MET A 44 0.64 5.41 1.09
N TYR A 45 -0.30 4.97 0.27
CA TYR A 45 -1.73 4.99 0.56
C TYR A 45 -2.24 3.58 0.81
N SER A 46 -2.76 3.34 2.02
CA SER A 46 -3.26 2.03 2.45
C SER A 46 -2.33 0.88 2.01
N PRO A 47 -1.01 0.92 2.34
CA PRO A 47 -0.07 -0.11 1.90
C PRO A 47 -0.46 -1.48 2.46
N ASN A 48 -0.35 -2.51 1.65
CA ASN A 48 -0.65 -3.87 2.07
C ASN A 48 0.52 -4.47 2.87
N ILE A 49 0.57 -4.15 4.16
CA ILE A 49 1.53 -4.73 5.12
C ILE A 49 1.02 -6.07 5.64
N ASP A 50 -0.29 -6.22 5.76
CA ASP A 50 -0.98 -7.49 5.91
C ASP A 50 -2.45 -7.35 5.48
N ILE A 51 -3.08 -8.47 5.14
CA ILE A 51 -4.49 -8.55 4.79
C ILE A 51 -5.32 -8.35 6.08
N TYR A 52 -6.43 -7.61 5.96
CA TYR A 52 -7.33 -7.32 7.09
C TYR A 52 -7.89 -8.60 7.73
N ASP A 53 -8.38 -9.54 6.92
CA ASP A 53 -8.96 -10.79 7.41
C ASP A 53 -7.86 -11.71 7.98
N PRO A 54 -7.86 -11.99 9.28
CA PRO A 54 -6.88 -12.88 9.91
C PRO A 54 -6.93 -14.33 9.37
N MET A 55 -8.05 -14.76 8.82
CA MET A 55 -8.15 -16.07 8.16
C MET A 55 -7.28 -16.17 6.92
N SER A 56 -6.82 -15.04 6.36
CA SER A 56 -5.86 -15.02 5.25
C SER A 56 -4.55 -15.76 5.57
N ALA A 57 -4.19 -15.90 6.84
CA ALA A 57 -3.04 -16.71 7.25
C ALA A 57 -3.19 -18.19 6.87
N MET A 58 -4.43 -18.70 6.81
CA MET A 58 -4.72 -20.07 6.42
C MET A 58 -4.37 -20.37 4.96
N LEU A 59 -4.29 -19.35 4.11
CA LEU A 59 -3.89 -19.50 2.70
C LEU A 59 -2.49 -20.10 2.56
N MET A 60 -1.61 -19.88 3.53
CA MET A 60 -0.22 -20.36 3.49
C MET A 60 -0.03 -21.81 3.94
N TYR A 61 -1.06 -22.46 4.47
CA TYR A 61 -0.98 -23.89 4.77
C TYR A 61 -1.02 -24.76 3.50
N PRO A 62 -0.46 -25.98 3.51
CA PRO A 62 -0.42 -26.86 2.35
C PRO A 62 -1.80 -27.16 1.73
N TRP A 63 -2.86 -27.09 2.52
CA TRP A 63 -4.25 -27.28 2.11
C TRP A 63 -5.00 -25.97 1.82
N GLY A 64 -4.41 -24.80 2.11
CA GLY A 64 -5.05 -23.48 1.95
C GLY A 64 -5.59 -23.25 0.55
N LYS A 65 -4.84 -23.66 -0.48
CA LYS A 65 -5.29 -23.56 -1.88
C LYS A 65 -6.57 -24.36 -2.15
N LYS A 66 -6.71 -25.58 -1.59
CA LYS A 66 -7.91 -26.42 -1.79
C LYS A 66 -9.12 -25.78 -1.11
N ILE A 67 -8.95 -25.24 0.10
CA ILE A 67 -10.03 -24.57 0.82
C ILE A 67 -10.45 -23.28 0.11
N SER A 68 -9.51 -22.46 -0.33
CA SER A 68 -9.87 -21.20 -1.03
C SER A 68 -10.63 -21.47 -2.34
N THR A 69 -10.23 -22.50 -3.09
CA THR A 69 -10.94 -22.90 -4.32
C THR A 69 -12.37 -23.35 -4.01
N PHE A 70 -12.57 -24.00 -2.87
CA PHE A 70 -13.92 -24.42 -2.42
C PHE A 70 -14.75 -23.24 -1.94
N VAL A 71 -14.15 -22.31 -1.16
CA VAL A 71 -14.86 -21.14 -0.59
C VAL A 71 -15.20 -20.12 -1.67
N LEU A 72 -14.32 -19.93 -2.66
CA LEU A 72 -14.51 -18.96 -3.75
C LEU A 72 -15.28 -19.54 -4.95
N ASP A 73 -15.77 -20.77 -4.84
CA ASP A 73 -16.49 -21.47 -5.93
C ASP A 73 -15.70 -21.45 -7.26
N GLY A 74 -14.39 -21.73 -7.17
CA GLY A 74 -13.51 -21.84 -8.33
C GLY A 74 -12.15 -21.15 -8.20
N ASN A 75 -11.51 -20.99 -9.37
CA ASN A 75 -10.16 -20.43 -9.47
C ASN A 75 -10.13 -18.92 -9.71
N TYR A 76 -11.28 -18.25 -9.69
CA TYR A 76 -11.38 -16.84 -9.98
C TYR A 76 -12.13 -16.11 -8.88
N ASN A 77 -11.55 -15.00 -8.41
CA ASN A 77 -12.22 -14.05 -7.54
C ASN A 77 -12.93 -13.00 -8.39
N ARG A 78 -14.13 -12.60 -7.98
CA ARG A 78 -14.94 -11.58 -8.64
C ARG A 78 -15.24 -10.46 -7.66
N ILE A 79 -14.95 -9.23 -8.09
CA ILE A 79 -15.24 -8.02 -7.32
C ILE A 79 -16.26 -7.19 -8.10
N ASP A 80 -17.33 -6.82 -7.45
CA ASP A 80 -18.34 -5.93 -8.02
C ASP A 80 -17.94 -4.47 -7.77
N TYR A 81 -17.25 -3.88 -8.71
CA TYR A 81 -16.89 -2.47 -8.68
C TYR A 81 -18.00 -1.60 -9.26
N LYS A 82 -18.09 -0.35 -8.77
CA LYS A 82 -18.92 0.68 -9.41
C LYS A 82 -18.57 0.78 -10.93
N PRO A 83 -19.53 1.11 -11.80
CA PRO A 83 -19.29 1.17 -13.25
C PRO A 83 -18.12 2.07 -13.67
N GLU A 84 -17.92 3.19 -12.97
CA GLU A 84 -16.81 4.11 -13.21
C GLU A 84 -15.45 3.46 -12.90
N ALA A 85 -15.39 2.65 -11.85
CA ALA A 85 -14.18 1.97 -11.41
C ALA A 85 -13.81 0.79 -12.32
N GLN A 86 -14.79 0.11 -12.92
CA GLN A 86 -14.57 -1.01 -13.86
C GLN A 86 -13.74 -0.62 -15.09
N LYS A 87 -13.67 0.67 -15.43
CA LYS A 87 -12.81 1.17 -16.51
C LYS A 87 -11.32 1.10 -16.19
N TYR A 88 -10.96 0.99 -14.90
CA TYR A 88 -9.59 1.08 -14.41
C TYR A 88 -9.14 -0.17 -13.65
N TRP A 89 -10.08 -0.97 -13.11
CA TRP A 89 -9.79 -2.18 -12.36
C TRP A 89 -10.44 -3.41 -12.99
N ASN A 90 -9.68 -4.49 -13.08
CA ASN A 90 -10.23 -5.78 -13.46
C ASN A 90 -11.16 -6.31 -12.36
N SER A 91 -12.39 -6.66 -12.75
CA SER A 91 -13.37 -7.24 -11.82
C SER A 91 -13.15 -8.73 -11.57
N VAL A 92 -12.30 -9.40 -12.36
CA VAL A 92 -12.06 -10.84 -12.29
C VAL A 92 -10.57 -11.10 -12.32
N TYR A 93 -10.05 -11.82 -11.34
CA TYR A 93 -8.65 -12.24 -11.32
C TYR A 93 -8.48 -13.63 -10.73
N HIS A 94 -7.42 -14.31 -11.15
CA HIS A 94 -7.14 -15.66 -10.72
C HIS A 94 -6.70 -15.69 -9.25
N THR A 95 -7.24 -16.63 -8.46
CA THR A 95 -6.96 -16.79 -7.02
C THR A 95 -5.48 -16.97 -6.69
N ASN A 96 -4.67 -17.49 -7.62
CA ASN A 96 -3.21 -17.58 -7.44
C ASN A 96 -2.56 -16.22 -7.14
N GLY A 97 -3.16 -15.09 -7.59
CA GLY A 97 -2.69 -13.75 -7.26
C GLY A 97 -2.75 -13.47 -5.76
N ILE A 98 -3.81 -13.92 -5.08
CA ILE A 98 -3.97 -13.75 -3.63
C ILE A 98 -2.87 -14.51 -2.88
N PHE A 99 -2.57 -15.75 -3.30
CA PHE A 99 -1.49 -16.54 -2.70
C PHE A 99 -0.13 -15.90 -2.91
N ALA A 100 0.14 -15.40 -4.12
CA ALA A 100 1.39 -14.70 -4.41
C ALA A 100 1.58 -13.46 -3.56
N VAL A 101 0.52 -12.65 -3.40
CA VAL A 101 0.54 -11.46 -2.54
C VAL A 101 0.75 -11.85 -1.07
N LYS A 102 0.06 -12.88 -0.57
CA LYS A 102 0.23 -13.31 0.83
C LYS A 102 1.62 -13.90 1.08
N ALA A 103 2.18 -14.65 0.14
CA ALA A 103 3.56 -15.13 0.24
C ALA A 103 4.55 -13.96 0.31
N LEU A 104 4.38 -12.96 -0.58
CA LEU A 104 5.22 -11.75 -0.58
C LEU A 104 5.15 -11.00 0.77
N ILE A 105 3.95 -10.86 1.33
CA ILE A 105 3.75 -10.25 2.65
C ILE A 105 4.48 -11.04 3.73
N ASN A 106 4.28 -12.36 3.79
CA ASN A 106 4.89 -13.20 4.81
C ASN A 106 6.43 -13.17 4.75
N ASP A 107 7.00 -13.13 3.55
CA ASP A 107 8.46 -13.16 3.37
C ASP A 107 9.10 -11.80 3.71
N PHE A 108 8.44 -10.70 3.39
CA PHE A 108 9.07 -9.38 3.44
C PHE A 108 8.47 -8.40 4.46
N MET A 109 7.19 -8.52 4.85
CA MET A 109 6.58 -7.56 5.77
C MET A 109 6.86 -7.93 7.23
N ASN A 110 8.10 -7.79 7.65
CA ASN A 110 8.63 -8.15 8.96
C ASN A 110 9.59 -7.06 9.51
N PRO A 111 9.88 -7.09 10.84
CA PRO A 111 10.73 -6.08 11.50
C PRO A 111 12.13 -5.93 10.90
N GLU A 112 12.72 -6.99 10.36
CA GLU A 112 14.06 -6.96 9.77
C GLU A 112 14.07 -6.14 8.48
N THR A 113 13.03 -6.28 7.66
CA THR A 113 12.81 -5.48 6.45
C THR A 113 12.52 -4.03 6.82
N PHE A 114 11.63 -3.80 7.80
CA PHE A 114 11.21 -2.44 8.17
C PHE A 114 12.36 -1.57 8.64
N LYS A 115 13.24 -2.11 9.50
CA LYS A 115 14.41 -1.40 10.03
C LYS A 115 15.39 -0.92 8.96
N LYS A 116 15.39 -1.51 7.78
CA LYS A 116 16.26 -1.12 6.66
C LYS A 116 15.72 0.09 5.88
N ILE A 117 14.46 0.46 6.08
CA ILE A 117 13.82 1.58 5.39
C ILE A 117 14.19 2.87 6.12
N ASN A 118 15.00 3.72 5.49
CA ASN A 118 15.52 4.96 6.07
C ASN A 118 15.14 6.22 5.28
N VAL A 119 14.38 6.08 4.21
CA VAL A 119 13.93 7.18 3.35
C VAL A 119 12.72 7.89 4.00
N PRO A 120 12.44 9.18 3.68
CA PRO A 120 11.24 9.85 4.14
C PRO A 120 9.97 9.10 3.72
N VAL A 121 9.00 8.97 4.64
CA VAL A 121 7.76 8.21 4.43
C VAL A 121 6.53 8.99 4.83
N PHE A 122 5.58 9.10 3.90
CA PHE A 122 4.20 9.46 4.17
C PHE A 122 3.33 8.20 4.16
N LEU A 123 2.52 8.00 5.20
CA LEU A 123 1.54 6.92 5.32
C LEU A 123 0.14 7.52 5.46
N GLY A 124 -0.69 7.39 4.43
CA GLY A 124 -2.11 7.71 4.47
C GLY A 124 -2.97 6.44 4.51
N TYR A 125 -4.00 6.41 5.36
CA TYR A 125 -4.87 5.25 5.49
C TYR A 125 -6.29 5.64 5.91
N TYR A 126 -7.29 4.79 5.56
CA TYR A 126 -8.66 4.97 6.02
C TYR A 126 -8.84 4.36 7.41
N TYR A 127 -9.17 5.20 8.38
CA TYR A 127 -9.54 4.79 9.73
C TYR A 127 -10.39 5.87 10.39
N LYS A 128 -11.54 5.52 10.88
CA LYS A 128 -12.42 6.33 11.69
C LYS A 128 -12.56 5.74 13.10
N ASP A 129 -12.84 4.47 13.16
CA ASP A 129 -12.97 3.63 14.37
C ASP A 129 -12.79 2.16 13.97
N GLU A 130 -12.88 1.23 14.93
CA GLU A 130 -12.67 -0.21 14.70
C GLU A 130 -13.67 -0.84 13.71
N GLU A 131 -14.89 -0.31 13.63
CA GLU A 131 -15.91 -0.79 12.71
C GLU A 131 -15.80 -0.13 11.33
N ASN A 132 -15.30 1.11 11.30
CA ASN A 132 -15.21 1.96 10.12
C ASN A 132 -13.73 2.21 9.78
N GLN A 133 -13.06 1.23 9.24
CA GLN A 133 -11.66 1.26 8.83
C GLN A 133 -11.46 0.51 7.51
N ASP A 134 -10.23 0.51 7.03
CA ASP A 134 -9.83 -0.29 5.88
C ASP A 134 -10.05 -1.79 6.17
N GLN A 135 -10.96 -2.42 5.42
CA GLN A 135 -11.30 -3.85 5.55
C GLN A 135 -10.64 -4.73 4.48
N VAL A 136 -9.73 -4.15 3.71
CA VAL A 136 -8.93 -4.88 2.72
C VAL A 136 -7.56 -5.21 3.30
N VAL A 137 -6.92 -4.21 3.92
CA VAL A 137 -5.59 -4.33 4.54
C VAL A 137 -5.64 -3.91 6.01
N SER A 138 -4.81 -4.53 6.83
CA SER A 138 -4.78 -4.32 8.28
C SER A 138 -4.20 -2.95 8.65
N VAL A 139 -5.02 -2.08 9.24
CA VAL A 139 -4.58 -0.78 9.75
C VAL A 139 -3.56 -0.95 10.89
N SER A 140 -3.79 -1.89 11.81
CA SER A 140 -2.85 -2.14 12.91
C SER A 140 -1.46 -2.53 12.39
N ARG A 141 -1.38 -3.36 11.34
CA ARG A 141 -0.12 -3.75 10.73
C ARG A 141 0.55 -2.59 9.98
N MET A 142 -0.22 -1.69 9.36
CA MET A 142 0.33 -0.45 8.80
C MET A 142 0.96 0.44 9.86
N LEU A 143 0.33 0.56 11.03
CA LEU A 143 0.85 1.33 12.14
C LEU A 143 2.11 0.69 12.75
N ASP A 144 2.12 -0.63 12.93
CA ASP A 144 3.30 -1.38 13.36
C ASP A 144 4.48 -1.19 12.40
N PHE A 145 4.23 -1.25 11.10
CA PHE A 145 5.22 -0.96 10.06
C PHE A 145 5.79 0.45 10.22
N PHE A 146 4.92 1.45 10.29
CA PHE A 146 5.32 2.85 10.40
C PHE A 146 6.16 3.12 11.65
N ASP A 147 5.83 2.49 12.76
CA ASP A 147 6.57 2.70 14.02
C ASP A 147 7.94 2.00 14.00
N GLN A 148 8.10 0.91 13.22
CA GLN A 148 9.31 0.09 13.16
C GLN A 148 10.28 0.45 12.02
N ILE A 149 9.87 1.25 11.01
CA ILE A 149 10.81 1.68 9.96
C ILE A 149 11.94 2.52 10.54
N GLY A 150 13.15 2.36 9.96
CA GLY A 150 14.36 3.06 10.38
C GLY A 150 14.35 4.57 10.14
N THR A 151 13.38 5.08 9.39
CA THR A 151 13.21 6.51 9.09
C THR A 151 13.07 7.34 10.36
N PRO A 152 13.86 8.41 10.56
CA PRO A 152 13.74 9.31 11.70
C PRO A 152 12.32 9.90 11.83
N ALA A 153 11.85 10.12 13.06
CA ALA A 153 10.52 10.67 13.33
C ALA A 153 10.25 12.01 12.63
N THR A 154 11.29 12.83 12.44
CA THR A 154 11.22 14.13 11.73
C THR A 154 11.04 13.98 10.22
N SER A 155 11.28 12.80 9.67
CA SER A 155 11.22 12.51 8.24
C SER A 155 10.08 11.56 7.87
N LYS A 156 9.18 11.26 8.80
CA LYS A 156 8.01 10.43 8.52
C LYS A 156 6.71 11.03 9.08
N ARG A 157 5.62 10.81 8.36
CA ARG A 157 4.28 11.31 8.74
C ARG A 157 3.24 10.24 8.46
N LYS A 158 2.33 10.00 9.42
CA LYS A 158 1.15 9.14 9.23
C LYS A 158 -0.12 9.93 9.48
N ILE A 159 -1.13 9.73 8.63
CA ILE A 159 -2.43 10.42 8.72
C ILE A 159 -3.56 9.43 8.47
N ALA A 160 -4.49 9.37 9.42
CA ALA A 160 -5.78 8.72 9.23
C ALA A 160 -6.74 9.66 8.51
N PHE A 161 -7.47 9.15 7.52
CA PHE A 161 -8.49 9.86 6.77
C PHE A 161 -9.87 9.26 7.08
N PRO A 162 -10.54 9.71 8.16
CA PRO A 162 -11.79 9.10 8.64
C PRO A 162 -12.95 9.23 7.66
N ASN A 163 -12.88 10.17 6.72
CA ASN A 163 -13.93 10.42 5.75
C ASN A 163 -13.64 9.76 4.39
N ALA A 164 -12.50 9.10 4.20
CA ALA A 164 -12.17 8.46 2.92
C ALA A 164 -13.15 7.35 2.55
N GLY A 165 -13.62 6.57 3.53
CA GLY A 165 -14.68 5.57 3.38
C GLY A 165 -14.33 4.37 2.48
N ASN A 166 -13.08 4.25 2.03
CA ASN A 166 -12.64 3.19 1.12
C ASN A 166 -11.15 2.88 1.27
N HIS A 167 -10.75 1.66 0.90
CA HIS A 167 -9.36 1.24 0.82
C HIS A 167 -8.52 2.09 -0.15
N VAL A 168 -9.05 2.39 -1.34
CA VAL A 168 -8.33 3.15 -2.38
C VAL A 168 -8.51 4.65 -2.13
N ILE A 169 -7.90 5.14 -1.05
CA ILE A 169 -8.08 6.52 -0.58
C ILE A 169 -7.59 7.57 -1.57
N SER A 170 -6.62 7.24 -2.41
CA SER A 170 -6.01 8.16 -3.40
C SER A 170 -6.79 8.29 -4.72
N SER A 171 -7.95 7.64 -4.83
CA SER A 171 -8.78 7.70 -6.04
C SER A 171 -9.99 8.61 -5.85
N HIS A 172 -10.18 9.57 -6.75
CA HIS A 172 -11.39 10.42 -6.78
C HIS A 172 -12.69 9.65 -7.07
N ILE A 173 -12.60 8.42 -7.61
CA ILE A 173 -13.75 7.55 -7.86
C ILE A 173 -14.18 6.82 -6.58
N MET A 174 -13.21 6.48 -5.73
CA MET A 174 -13.43 5.60 -4.58
C MET A 174 -13.49 6.36 -3.26
N SER A 175 -12.68 7.39 -3.09
CA SER A 175 -12.57 8.15 -1.85
C SER A 175 -13.55 9.30 -1.78
N ALA A 176 -14.14 9.52 -0.62
CA ALA A 176 -14.98 10.69 -0.35
C ALA A 176 -14.18 11.90 0.18
N ASP A 177 -12.86 11.77 0.40
CA ASP A 177 -12.02 12.80 1.06
C ASP A 177 -10.75 13.14 0.24
N ILE A 178 -10.84 13.04 -1.09
CA ILE A 178 -9.67 13.16 -1.97
C ILE A 178 -8.96 14.51 -1.84
N ASP A 179 -9.68 15.59 -1.60
CA ASP A 179 -9.08 16.93 -1.47
C ASP A 179 -8.23 17.05 -0.22
N ASN A 180 -8.67 16.51 0.91
CA ASN A 180 -7.90 16.49 2.14
C ASN A 180 -6.65 15.60 2.01
N ILE A 181 -6.80 14.42 1.40
CA ILE A 181 -5.68 13.51 1.13
C ILE A 181 -4.62 14.20 0.27
N ARG A 182 -5.03 14.89 -0.80
CA ARG A 182 -4.16 15.66 -1.67
C ARG A 182 -3.43 16.77 -0.90
N ASN A 183 -4.15 17.54 -0.09
CA ASN A 183 -3.59 18.64 0.68
C ASN A 183 -2.54 18.16 1.69
N GLU A 184 -2.81 17.07 2.41
CA GLU A 184 -1.86 16.50 3.37
C GLU A 184 -0.63 15.89 2.66
N THR A 185 -0.83 15.30 1.49
CA THR A 185 0.28 14.83 0.65
C THR A 185 1.18 15.98 0.20
N PHE A 186 0.60 17.09 -0.26
CA PHE A 186 1.37 18.27 -0.67
C PHE A 186 2.06 18.94 0.53
N ARG A 187 1.42 18.93 1.70
CA ARG A 187 2.04 19.42 2.92
C ARG A 187 3.28 18.58 3.30
N PHE A 188 3.20 17.27 3.21
CA PHE A 188 4.37 16.39 3.40
C PHE A 188 5.48 16.68 2.38
N ALA A 189 5.10 16.82 1.11
CA ALA A 189 6.05 17.13 0.04
C ALA A 189 6.77 18.48 0.27
N ASP A 190 6.05 19.50 0.72
CA ASP A 190 6.62 20.81 1.03
C ASP A 190 7.47 20.79 2.31
N GLU A 191 6.89 20.36 3.42
CA GLU A 191 7.49 20.51 4.75
C GLU A 191 8.65 19.52 5.00
N ILE A 192 8.56 18.31 4.48
CA ILE A 192 9.55 17.24 4.74
C ILE A 192 10.48 17.03 3.54
N LEU A 193 9.96 17.04 2.31
CA LEU A 193 10.79 16.82 1.13
C LEU A 193 11.37 18.11 0.54
N GLY A 194 10.88 19.28 0.95
CA GLY A 194 11.29 20.57 0.40
C GLY A 194 10.90 20.78 -1.07
N LEU A 195 9.91 20.02 -1.55
CA LEU A 195 9.41 20.13 -2.91
C LEU A 195 8.38 21.25 -3.00
N LYS A 196 8.58 22.16 -3.93
CA LYS A 196 7.66 23.29 -4.17
C LYS A 196 6.87 23.09 -5.45
N PRO A 197 5.61 23.59 -5.52
CA PRO A 197 4.87 23.62 -6.77
C PRO A 197 5.66 24.38 -7.84
N VAL A 198 5.64 23.87 -9.06
CA VAL A 198 6.13 24.59 -10.23
C VAL A 198 4.93 25.32 -10.82
N ASN A 199 5.03 26.65 -10.91
CA ASN A 199 4.01 27.51 -11.54
C ASN A 199 4.01 27.34 -13.05
#